data_d76b5bf93eaac7fbb2f30db85f5b18be
#
_entry.id   d76b5bf93eaac7fbb2f30db85f5b18be
#
_cell.length_a   1.000
_cell.length_b   1.000
_cell.length_c   1.000
_cell.angle_alpha   90.00
_cell.angle_beta   90.00
_cell.angle_gamma   90.00
#
_symmetry.space_group_name_H-M   'P 1'
#
loop_
_entity.id
_entity.type
_entity.pdbx_description
1 polymer ?
#
loop_
_entity_poly.entity_id
_entity_poly.type
_entity_poly.pdbx_seq_one_letter_code
_entity_poly.pdbx_strand_id
1 'polypeptide(L)'
;TIVLDLSTQEKEYENLMFPLNIVFSEKELDEWRWGFEEAAKENRYIFRDFMTKIIRPILDYVMPVIKLDKQTPKEAVCQIFENVNTGGVPLTVFELVTATFAADEYNLREDWENIRKEFLNKKTDILKDVTGANFIAAMTLLVTYKKSLTEKSAVSCKKRDVLRLDLRDYCSNHDSLVKGFIDAANFLVHQGIYRAQDLPYTTQLIPLAAIFAFDNEQVDRKFKLNQNIELLSQWYWCGVFGELYGGANEARFAVDIASVLQWINGGDKPDTVVRANFQPTRLLSMQTRNSAAYKGVMALIMQDS
;
A
#
# COMPACT_ATOMS: atom_id res chain seq x y z
N THR A 1 17.52 -32.24 -7.33
CA THR A 1 17.56 -31.31 -8.46
C THR A 1 18.94 -31.47 -9.09
N ILE A 2 19.03 -31.99 -10.32
CA ILE A 2 20.30 -32.04 -11.07
C ILE A 2 20.52 -30.62 -11.54
N VAL A 3 21.49 -29.95 -10.93
CA VAL A 3 21.92 -28.62 -11.41
C VAL A 3 22.84 -28.84 -12.59
N LEU A 4 22.49 -28.31 -13.76
CA LEU A 4 23.34 -28.34 -14.96
C LEU A 4 24.62 -27.55 -14.64
N ASP A 5 25.77 -28.23 -14.78
CA ASP A 5 27.06 -27.59 -14.57
C ASP A 5 27.52 -26.85 -15.85
N LEU A 6 27.54 -25.52 -15.81
CA LEU A 6 27.94 -24.61 -16.86
C LEU A 6 29.14 -23.76 -16.42
N SER A 7 30.04 -24.32 -15.60
CA SER A 7 31.16 -23.59 -15.02
C SER A 7 32.29 -23.29 -15.98
N THR A 8 32.29 -23.88 -17.20
CA THR A 8 33.30 -23.63 -18.25
C THR A 8 32.61 -23.45 -19.61
N GLN A 9 33.29 -22.77 -20.53
CA GLN A 9 32.79 -22.54 -21.90
C GLN A 9 32.57 -23.84 -22.66
N GLU A 10 33.43 -24.86 -22.47
CA GLU A 10 33.26 -26.17 -23.11
C GLU A 10 31.91 -26.81 -22.71
N LYS A 11 31.53 -26.70 -21.42
CA LYS A 11 30.26 -27.22 -20.95
C LYS A 11 29.06 -26.41 -21.47
N GLU A 12 29.23 -25.12 -21.68
CA GLU A 12 28.21 -24.27 -22.34
C GLU A 12 28.02 -24.73 -23.80
N TYR A 13 29.13 -25.01 -24.53
CA TYR A 13 29.07 -25.47 -25.91
C TYR A 13 28.41 -26.84 -26.04
N GLU A 14 28.81 -27.79 -25.20
CA GLU A 14 28.25 -29.16 -25.18
C GLU A 14 26.76 -29.19 -24.91
N ASN A 15 26.27 -28.29 -24.01
CA ASN A 15 24.89 -28.20 -23.62
C ASN A 15 24.09 -27.22 -24.46
N LEU A 16 24.64 -26.57 -25.45
CA LEU A 16 24.03 -25.51 -26.28
C LEU A 16 23.44 -24.38 -25.43
N MET A 17 24.18 -23.98 -24.39
CA MET A 17 23.76 -22.93 -23.46
C MET A 17 24.60 -21.67 -23.70
N PHE A 18 23.91 -20.57 -24.00
CA PHE A 18 24.53 -19.26 -24.22
C PHE A 18 24.45 -18.38 -22.97
N PRO A 19 25.56 -17.79 -22.48
CA PRO A 19 25.54 -16.88 -21.33
C PRO A 19 24.97 -15.51 -21.71
N LEU A 20 23.74 -15.21 -21.28
CA LEU A 20 23.02 -13.97 -21.65
C LEU A 20 23.72 -12.69 -21.21
N ASN A 21 24.57 -12.74 -20.19
CA ASN A 21 25.29 -11.58 -19.66
C ASN A 21 26.26 -10.96 -20.68
N ILE A 22 26.72 -11.72 -21.71
CA ILE A 22 27.65 -11.22 -22.75
C ILE A 22 26.91 -10.64 -23.97
N VAL A 23 25.59 -10.71 -24.02
CA VAL A 23 24.79 -10.27 -25.19
C VAL A 23 25.10 -8.85 -25.64
N PHE A 24 25.37 -7.93 -24.71
CA PHE A 24 25.64 -6.52 -25.02
C PHE A 24 27.12 -6.19 -25.13
N SER A 25 28.01 -7.19 -25.05
CA SER A 25 29.44 -7.04 -25.21
C SER A 25 29.86 -7.67 -26.53
N GLU A 26 30.04 -6.85 -27.57
CA GLU A 26 30.40 -7.32 -28.93
C GLU A 26 31.64 -8.20 -28.89
N LYS A 27 32.67 -7.83 -28.13
CA LYS A 27 33.92 -8.57 -28.01
C LYS A 27 33.69 -9.96 -27.39
N GLU A 28 33.01 -10.03 -26.24
CA GLU A 28 32.77 -11.30 -25.53
C GLU A 28 31.81 -12.21 -26.30
N LEU A 29 30.86 -11.62 -27.03
CA LEU A 29 29.95 -12.33 -27.92
C LEU A 29 30.72 -12.99 -29.08
N ASP A 30 31.64 -12.28 -29.72
CA ASP A 30 32.45 -12.81 -30.81
C ASP A 30 33.45 -13.84 -30.30
N GLU A 31 34.12 -13.63 -29.17
CA GLU A 31 35.02 -14.61 -28.54
C GLU A 31 34.29 -15.92 -28.22
N TRP A 32 33.10 -15.84 -27.58
CA TRP A 32 32.28 -17.02 -27.29
C TRP A 32 31.83 -17.74 -28.57
N ARG A 33 31.42 -16.97 -29.59
CA ARG A 33 31.02 -17.50 -30.90
C ARG A 33 32.11 -18.30 -31.54
N TRP A 34 33.34 -17.78 -31.59
CA TRP A 34 34.46 -18.45 -32.21
C TRP A 34 34.74 -19.80 -31.54
N GLY A 35 34.82 -19.86 -30.23
CA GLY A 35 34.98 -21.09 -29.50
C GLY A 35 33.85 -22.09 -29.75
N PHE A 36 32.59 -21.61 -29.79
CA PHE A 36 31.46 -22.45 -30.13
C PHE A 36 31.48 -23.01 -31.55
N GLU A 37 31.83 -22.19 -32.54
CA GLU A 37 31.97 -22.62 -33.96
C GLU A 37 33.15 -23.58 -34.17
N GLU A 38 34.23 -23.45 -33.40
CA GLU A 38 35.38 -24.36 -33.44
C GLU A 38 35.07 -25.73 -32.78
N ALA A 39 34.24 -25.75 -31.78
CA ALA A 39 33.89 -26.98 -31.05
C ALA A 39 33.20 -28.02 -31.94
N ALA A 40 32.34 -27.59 -32.90
CA ALA A 40 31.70 -28.48 -33.88
C ALA A 40 31.29 -27.70 -35.13
N LYS A 41 31.41 -28.33 -36.31
CA LYS A 41 31.09 -27.71 -37.62
C LYS A 41 29.63 -27.29 -37.75
N GLU A 42 28.72 -28.05 -37.13
CA GLU A 42 27.28 -27.79 -37.10
C GLU A 42 26.93 -26.54 -36.30
N ASN A 43 27.75 -26.19 -35.30
CA ASN A 43 27.53 -25.07 -34.39
C ASN A 43 27.41 -23.73 -35.12
N ARG A 44 28.08 -23.59 -36.24
CA ARG A 44 28.02 -22.40 -37.10
C ARG A 44 26.58 -22.11 -37.59
N TYR A 45 25.86 -23.14 -37.97
CA TYR A 45 24.47 -22.98 -38.43
C TYR A 45 23.52 -22.73 -37.24
N ILE A 46 23.76 -23.41 -36.13
CA ILE A 46 23.00 -23.25 -34.88
C ILE A 46 23.15 -21.82 -34.38
N PHE A 47 24.40 -21.33 -34.30
CA PHE A 47 24.68 -19.96 -33.85
C PHE A 47 24.08 -18.90 -34.77
N ARG A 48 24.17 -19.09 -36.10
CA ARG A 48 23.58 -18.16 -37.06
C ARG A 48 22.04 -18.05 -36.87
N ASP A 49 21.38 -19.16 -36.65
CA ASP A 49 19.93 -19.21 -36.43
C ASP A 49 19.58 -18.54 -35.09
N PHE A 50 20.33 -18.84 -34.03
CA PHE A 50 20.22 -18.21 -32.72
C PHE A 50 20.45 -16.69 -32.77
N MET A 51 21.47 -16.24 -33.44
CA MET A 51 21.74 -14.81 -33.67
C MET A 51 20.56 -14.12 -34.33
N THR A 52 20.01 -14.74 -35.37
CA THR A 52 18.92 -14.13 -36.15
C THR A 52 17.61 -14.11 -35.41
N LYS A 53 17.27 -15.18 -34.66
CA LYS A 53 15.98 -15.35 -34.03
C LYS A 53 15.91 -14.77 -32.58
N ILE A 54 17.06 -14.74 -31.91
CA ILE A 54 17.11 -14.39 -30.47
C ILE A 54 17.98 -13.16 -30.24
N ILE A 55 19.25 -13.17 -30.59
CA ILE A 55 20.19 -12.12 -30.22
C ILE A 55 19.89 -10.80 -30.94
N ARG A 56 19.69 -10.83 -32.26
CA ARG A 56 19.37 -9.60 -33.03
C ARG A 56 18.09 -8.91 -32.51
N PRO A 57 16.96 -9.59 -32.30
CA PRO A 57 15.78 -8.97 -31.72
C PRO A 57 16.01 -8.31 -30.33
N ILE A 58 16.95 -8.86 -29.54
CA ILE A 58 17.35 -8.27 -28.25
C ILE A 58 18.19 -7.01 -28.49
N LEU A 59 19.19 -7.08 -29.35
CA LEU A 59 20.08 -5.95 -29.66
C LEU A 59 19.37 -4.81 -30.40
N ASP A 60 18.46 -5.14 -31.31
CA ASP A 60 17.69 -4.17 -32.10
C ASP A 60 16.46 -3.66 -31.37
N TYR A 61 16.19 -4.15 -30.14
CA TYR A 61 15.03 -3.71 -29.37
C TYR A 61 15.17 -2.25 -28.98
N VAL A 62 14.27 -1.43 -29.50
CA VAL A 62 14.17 0.00 -29.17
C VAL A 62 13.17 0.17 -28.05
N MET A 63 13.63 0.57 -26.87
CA MET A 63 12.77 0.90 -25.76
C MET A 63 12.12 2.26 -26.00
N PRO A 64 10.79 2.37 -26.09
CA PRO A 64 10.12 3.66 -26.21
C PRO A 64 10.32 4.45 -24.91
N VAL A 65 10.86 5.66 -25.02
CA VAL A 65 11.08 6.58 -23.90
C VAL A 65 10.20 7.80 -24.08
N ILE A 66 9.30 8.04 -23.13
CA ILE A 66 8.52 9.27 -23.05
C ILE A 66 9.23 10.20 -22.06
N LYS A 67 9.83 11.27 -22.58
CA LYS A 67 10.47 12.29 -21.74
C LYS A 67 9.46 13.37 -21.39
N LEU A 68 9.16 13.50 -20.10
CA LEU A 68 8.29 14.56 -19.58
C LEU A 68 9.11 15.79 -19.22
N ASP A 69 8.54 16.98 -19.43
CA ASP A 69 9.13 18.23 -18.99
C ASP A 69 9.08 18.35 -17.46
N LYS A 70 10.07 19.02 -16.86
CA LYS A 70 10.11 19.28 -15.41
C LYS A 70 8.93 20.13 -14.93
N GLN A 71 8.30 20.88 -15.82
CA GLN A 71 7.13 21.72 -15.53
C GLN A 71 5.81 20.96 -15.68
N THR A 72 5.83 19.70 -16.14
CA THR A 72 4.60 18.88 -16.28
C THR A 72 3.94 18.72 -14.91
N PRO A 73 2.64 19.09 -14.77
CA PRO A 73 1.92 18.94 -13.51
C PRO A 73 1.98 17.48 -13.00
N LYS A 74 2.16 17.29 -11.70
CA LYS A 74 2.27 15.94 -11.08
C LYS A 74 1.08 15.05 -11.45
N GLU A 75 -0.14 15.60 -11.51
CA GLU A 75 -1.34 14.88 -11.91
C GLU A 75 -1.26 14.35 -13.35
N ALA A 76 -0.75 15.17 -14.27
CA ALA A 76 -0.58 14.77 -15.68
C ALA A 76 0.49 13.68 -15.81
N VAL A 77 1.59 13.78 -15.05
CA VAL A 77 2.63 12.74 -14.99
C VAL A 77 2.02 11.42 -14.54
N CYS A 78 1.23 11.43 -13.46
CA CYS A 78 0.57 10.24 -12.93
C CYS A 78 -0.42 9.62 -13.93
N GLN A 79 -1.20 10.45 -14.63
CA GLN A 79 -2.14 9.99 -15.64
C GLN A 79 -1.41 9.36 -16.85
N ILE A 80 -0.28 9.91 -17.26
CA ILE A 80 0.56 9.33 -18.32
C ILE A 80 1.11 7.96 -17.87
N PHE A 81 1.62 7.86 -16.63
CA PHE A 81 2.09 6.59 -16.08
C PHE A 81 0.98 5.53 -16.03
N GLU A 82 -0.24 5.90 -15.66
CA GLU A 82 -1.39 4.99 -15.67
C GLU A 82 -1.72 4.51 -17.08
N ASN A 83 -1.75 5.43 -18.04
CA ASN A 83 -2.09 5.11 -19.44
C ASN A 83 -1.03 4.24 -20.11
N VAL A 84 0.25 4.45 -19.82
CA VAL A 84 1.35 3.65 -20.39
C VAL A 84 1.39 2.24 -19.77
N ASN A 85 0.95 2.09 -18.54
CA ASN A 85 1.01 0.82 -17.80
C ASN A 85 -0.18 -0.12 -18.06
N THR A 86 -0.94 0.09 -19.13
CA THR A 86 -2.17 -0.69 -19.46
C THR A 86 -1.91 -2.16 -19.78
N GLY A 87 -0.66 -2.59 -19.95
CA GLY A 87 -0.29 -3.99 -20.23
C GLY A 87 0.51 -4.70 -19.12
N GLY A 88 0.79 -4.02 -17.99
CA GLY A 88 1.58 -4.53 -16.88
C GLY A 88 0.83 -4.56 -15.55
N VAL A 89 1.59 -4.68 -14.45
CA VAL A 89 1.04 -4.51 -13.09
C VAL A 89 0.69 -3.03 -12.88
N PRO A 90 -0.59 -2.69 -12.60
CA PRO A 90 -0.97 -1.30 -12.39
C PRO A 90 -0.15 -0.67 -11.25
N LEU A 91 0.39 0.52 -11.49
CA LEU A 91 1.06 1.27 -10.43
C LEU A 91 0.06 1.66 -9.35
N THR A 92 0.40 1.32 -8.11
CA THR A 92 -0.37 1.76 -6.95
C THR A 92 -0.12 3.25 -6.69
N VAL A 93 -1.00 3.86 -5.93
CA VAL A 93 -0.84 5.26 -5.52
C VAL A 93 0.45 5.45 -4.70
N PHE A 94 0.90 4.42 -4.00
CA PHE A 94 2.14 4.42 -3.24
C PHE A 94 3.38 4.55 -4.14
N GLU A 95 3.43 3.81 -5.26
CA GLU A 95 4.54 3.92 -6.22
C GLU A 95 4.60 5.29 -6.87
N LEU A 96 3.45 5.89 -7.14
CA LEU A 96 3.39 7.24 -7.72
C LEU A 96 3.92 8.29 -6.73
N VAL A 97 3.55 8.23 -5.45
CA VAL A 97 4.09 9.11 -4.39
C VAL A 97 5.58 8.83 -4.18
N THR A 98 6.01 7.56 -4.24
CA THR A 98 7.43 7.19 -4.17
C THR A 98 8.24 7.89 -5.27
N ALA A 99 7.76 7.87 -6.51
CA ALA A 99 8.41 8.57 -7.62
C ALA A 99 8.42 10.10 -7.42
N THR A 100 7.35 10.65 -6.83
CA THR A 100 7.28 12.09 -6.53
C THR A 100 8.31 12.49 -5.48
N PHE A 101 8.43 11.73 -4.39
CA PHE A 101 9.36 12.05 -3.28
C PHE A 101 10.82 11.76 -3.65
N ALA A 102 11.07 10.82 -4.58
CA ALA A 102 12.41 10.58 -5.12
C ALA A 102 12.99 11.82 -5.82
N ALA A 103 12.16 12.68 -6.40
CA ALA A 103 12.60 13.96 -6.97
C ALA A 103 13.13 14.94 -5.91
N ASP A 104 12.71 14.78 -4.66
CA ASP A 104 13.16 15.52 -3.48
C ASP A 104 14.22 14.72 -2.68
N GLU A 105 14.88 13.74 -3.31
CA GLU A 105 15.91 12.84 -2.72
C GLU A 105 15.43 12.03 -1.52
N TYR A 106 14.12 11.78 -1.39
CA TYR A 106 13.53 11.02 -0.30
C TYR A 106 13.16 9.60 -0.72
N ASN A 107 13.64 8.61 0.02
CA ASN A 107 13.38 7.19 -0.26
C ASN A 107 12.15 6.68 0.54
N LEU A 108 10.95 6.96 0.02
CA LEU A 108 9.69 6.53 0.67
C LEU A 108 9.57 5.01 0.80
N ARG A 109 10.18 4.23 -0.09
CA ARG A 109 10.13 2.76 -0.02
C ARG A 109 10.93 2.23 1.17
N GLU A 110 12.12 2.75 1.39
CA GLU A 110 12.96 2.38 2.53
C GLU A 110 12.30 2.81 3.85
N ASP A 111 11.75 4.00 3.89
CA ASP A 111 11.00 4.51 5.04
C ASP A 111 9.81 3.60 5.36
N TRP A 112 9.01 3.22 4.36
CA TRP A 112 7.92 2.27 4.54
C TRP A 112 8.38 0.91 5.08
N GLU A 113 9.49 0.37 4.59
CA GLU A 113 10.03 -0.90 5.12
C GLU A 113 10.45 -0.77 6.59
N ASN A 114 10.94 0.38 7.02
CA ASN A 114 11.25 0.64 8.43
C ASN A 114 9.99 0.75 9.28
N ILE A 115 8.96 1.46 8.82
CA ILE A 115 7.65 1.52 9.48
C ILE A 115 7.05 0.10 9.60
N ARG A 116 7.11 -0.68 8.54
CA ARG A 116 6.60 -2.05 8.52
C ARG A 116 7.32 -2.95 9.54
N LYS A 117 8.65 -2.83 9.67
CA LYS A 117 9.41 -3.52 10.71
C LYS A 117 8.95 -3.11 12.10
N GLU A 118 8.69 -1.82 12.33
CA GLU A 118 8.16 -1.34 13.59
C GLU A 118 6.78 -1.94 13.90
N PHE A 119 5.88 -2.01 12.93
CA PHE A 119 4.57 -2.63 13.08
C PHE A 119 4.67 -4.12 13.44
N LEU A 120 5.57 -4.87 12.78
CA LEU A 120 5.79 -6.29 13.03
C LEU A 120 6.47 -6.56 14.39
N ASN A 121 7.21 -5.62 14.94
CA ASN A 121 7.84 -5.73 16.24
C ASN A 121 6.88 -5.50 17.43
N LYS A 122 5.65 -5.06 17.16
CA LYS A 122 4.61 -4.94 18.20
C LYS A 122 4.01 -6.31 18.51
N LYS A 123 3.43 -6.43 19.71
CA LYS A 123 2.85 -7.70 20.21
C LYS A 123 1.59 -8.15 19.45
N THR A 124 1.12 -7.37 18.48
CA THR A 124 -0.13 -7.67 17.76
C THR A 124 0.14 -7.84 16.27
N ASP A 125 -0.51 -8.84 15.66
CA ASP A 125 -0.46 -9.08 14.22
C ASP A 125 -1.45 -8.21 13.43
N ILE A 126 -2.16 -7.28 14.07
CA ILE A 126 -3.23 -6.48 13.44
C ILE A 126 -2.70 -5.66 12.26
N LEU A 127 -1.50 -5.10 12.39
CA LEU A 127 -0.91 -4.21 11.39
C LEU A 127 -0.15 -4.95 10.28
N LYS A 128 -0.10 -6.28 10.33
CA LYS A 128 0.68 -7.11 9.40
C LYS A 128 0.33 -6.89 7.94
N ASP A 129 -0.96 -6.71 7.65
CA ASP A 129 -1.49 -6.59 6.29
C ASP A 129 -1.73 -5.12 5.86
N VAL A 130 -1.29 -4.14 6.68
CA VAL A 130 -1.29 -2.74 6.29
C VAL A 130 -0.29 -2.54 5.15
N THR A 131 -0.75 -1.90 4.08
CA THR A 131 0.07 -1.60 2.90
C THR A 131 0.58 -0.16 2.92
N GLY A 132 1.65 0.14 2.16
CA GLY A 132 2.10 1.51 1.95
C GLY A 132 0.99 2.42 1.39
N ALA A 133 0.09 1.88 0.55
CA ALA A 133 -1.06 2.62 0.05
C ALA A 133 -2.05 3.00 1.17
N ASN A 134 -2.29 2.10 2.14
CA ASN A 134 -3.12 2.42 3.31
C ASN A 134 -2.48 3.51 4.17
N PHE A 135 -1.16 3.43 4.38
CA PHE A 135 -0.42 4.42 5.15
C PHE A 135 -0.47 5.81 4.51
N ILE A 136 -0.21 5.91 3.20
CA ILE A 136 -0.27 7.17 2.46
C ILE A 136 -1.70 7.72 2.40
N ALA A 137 -2.72 6.87 2.29
CA ALA A 137 -4.11 7.31 2.36
C ALA A 137 -4.45 7.91 3.73
N ALA A 138 -4.03 7.26 4.83
CA ALA A 138 -4.20 7.78 6.19
C ALA A 138 -3.40 9.08 6.41
N MET A 139 -2.18 9.19 5.87
CA MET A 139 -1.37 10.39 5.87
C MET A 139 -2.09 11.56 5.19
N THR A 140 -2.59 11.31 3.99
CA THR A 140 -3.32 12.34 3.23
C THR A 140 -4.60 12.77 3.95
N LEU A 141 -5.30 11.81 4.54
CA LEU A 141 -6.50 12.09 5.33
C LEU A 141 -6.20 12.99 6.53
N LEU A 142 -5.15 12.68 7.29
CA LEU A 142 -4.69 13.49 8.42
C LEU A 142 -4.29 14.90 8.00
N VAL A 143 -3.46 15.01 6.95
CA VAL A 143 -2.96 16.29 6.44
C VAL A 143 -4.10 17.17 5.91
N THR A 144 -5.00 16.60 5.12
CA THR A 144 -6.14 17.37 4.59
C THR A 144 -7.12 17.76 5.69
N TYR A 145 -7.31 16.93 6.71
CA TYR A 145 -8.10 17.29 7.88
C TYR A 145 -7.48 18.47 8.63
N LYS A 146 -6.17 18.43 8.92
CA LYS A 146 -5.46 19.54 9.57
C LYS A 146 -5.57 20.84 8.77
N LYS A 147 -5.39 20.77 7.44
CA LYS A 147 -5.56 21.92 6.57
C LYS A 147 -6.98 22.47 6.58
N SER A 148 -7.98 21.62 6.70
CA SER A 148 -9.38 22.06 6.78
C SER A 148 -9.72 22.86 8.03
N LEU A 149 -8.95 22.71 9.11
CA LEU A 149 -9.13 23.49 10.35
C LEU A 149 -8.61 24.92 10.24
N THR A 150 -7.64 25.16 9.38
CA THR A 150 -6.99 26.49 9.19
C THR A 150 -7.37 27.14 7.86
N GLU A 151 -7.60 26.33 6.85
CA GLU A 151 -7.91 26.73 5.50
C GLU A 151 -9.28 26.14 5.12
N LYS A 152 -10.17 26.85 4.47
CA LYS A 152 -11.47 26.30 4.04
C LYS A 152 -11.31 25.25 2.92
N SER A 153 -10.45 24.24 3.18
CA SER A 153 -10.17 23.13 2.24
C SER A 153 -10.99 21.89 2.58
N ALA A 154 -11.29 21.07 1.57
CA ALA A 154 -12.01 19.83 1.77
C ALA A 154 -11.12 18.74 2.34
N VAL A 155 -11.61 17.95 3.30
CA VAL A 155 -10.96 16.72 3.77
C VAL A 155 -11.09 15.65 2.70
N SER A 156 -10.01 14.99 2.34
CA SER A 156 -9.99 13.95 1.31
C SER A 156 -8.75 13.08 1.41
N CYS A 157 -8.88 11.81 1.01
CA CYS A 157 -7.77 10.91 0.72
C CYS A 157 -7.96 10.21 -0.64
N LYS A 158 -8.74 10.83 -1.55
CA LYS A 158 -8.87 10.34 -2.92
C LYS A 158 -7.53 10.36 -3.63
N LYS A 159 -7.34 9.48 -4.60
CA LYS A 159 -6.09 9.34 -5.36
C LYS A 159 -5.52 10.70 -5.81
N ARG A 160 -6.34 11.60 -6.34
CA ARG A 160 -5.91 12.94 -6.74
C ARG A 160 -5.28 13.73 -5.61
N ASP A 161 -5.83 13.62 -4.40
CA ASP A 161 -5.36 14.40 -3.25
C ASP A 161 -4.14 13.73 -2.60
N VAL A 162 -4.04 12.39 -2.68
CA VAL A 162 -2.83 11.64 -2.32
C VAL A 162 -1.64 12.09 -3.19
N LEU A 163 -1.84 12.28 -4.49
CA LEU A 163 -0.79 12.73 -5.41
C LEU A 163 -0.34 14.18 -5.18
N ARG A 164 -1.11 14.94 -4.42
CA ARG A 164 -0.77 16.32 -3.98
C ARG A 164 -0.08 16.36 -2.63
N LEU A 165 0.10 15.21 -1.99
CA LEU A 165 0.80 15.14 -0.72
C LEU A 165 2.23 15.67 -0.88
N ASP A 166 2.57 16.66 -0.09
CA ASP A 166 3.87 17.30 -0.05
C ASP A 166 4.80 16.51 0.89
N LEU A 167 6.09 16.43 0.56
CA LEU A 167 7.08 15.74 1.39
C LEU A 167 7.21 16.38 2.78
N ARG A 168 7.09 17.71 2.88
CA ARG A 168 7.12 18.42 4.15
C ARG A 168 5.95 18.01 5.03
N ASP A 169 4.75 17.96 4.47
CA ASP A 169 3.55 17.51 5.18
C ASP A 169 3.70 16.05 5.64
N TYR A 170 4.27 15.20 4.77
CA TYR A 170 4.58 13.81 5.11
C TYR A 170 5.53 13.72 6.31
N CYS A 171 6.70 14.35 6.23
CA CYS A 171 7.71 14.31 7.30
C CYS A 171 7.19 14.91 8.61
N SER A 172 6.41 15.98 8.55
CA SER A 172 5.86 16.64 9.75
C SER A 172 4.83 15.79 10.48
N ASN A 173 4.19 14.83 9.81
CA ASN A 173 3.13 14.01 10.38
C ASN A 173 3.53 12.53 10.52
N HIS A 174 4.74 12.16 10.07
CA HIS A 174 5.22 10.78 10.00
C HIS A 174 5.10 10.05 11.35
N ASP A 175 5.78 10.55 12.38
CA ASP A 175 5.84 9.87 13.68
C ASP A 175 4.47 9.83 14.37
N SER A 176 3.68 10.89 14.23
CA SER A 176 2.31 10.94 14.76
C SER A 176 1.43 9.89 14.11
N LEU A 177 1.57 9.65 12.81
CA LEU A 177 0.78 8.66 12.10
C LEU A 177 1.24 7.23 12.39
N VAL A 178 2.54 6.98 12.44
CA VAL A 178 3.09 5.68 12.87
C VAL A 178 2.52 5.31 14.24
N LYS A 179 2.59 6.24 15.17
CA LYS A 179 2.00 6.06 16.51
C LYS A 179 0.49 5.90 16.44
N GLY A 180 -0.20 6.63 15.57
CA GLY A 180 -1.64 6.51 15.36
C GLY A 180 -2.07 5.10 14.93
N PHE A 181 -1.32 4.44 14.06
CA PHE A 181 -1.56 3.04 13.69
C PHE A 181 -1.33 2.09 14.87
N ILE A 182 -0.30 2.31 15.67
CA ILE A 182 -0.01 1.51 16.86
C ILE A 182 -1.13 1.66 17.90
N ASP A 183 -1.58 2.89 18.15
CA ASP A 183 -2.67 3.16 19.09
C ASP A 183 -4.00 2.59 18.57
N ALA A 184 -4.24 2.63 17.26
CA ALA A 184 -5.38 1.97 16.63
C ALA A 184 -5.34 0.44 16.84
N ALA A 185 -4.18 -0.19 16.69
CA ALA A 185 -4.02 -1.62 16.94
C ALA A 185 -4.27 -1.95 18.42
N ASN A 186 -3.73 -1.17 19.35
CA ASN A 186 -3.98 -1.34 20.77
C ASN A 186 -5.47 -1.19 21.11
N PHE A 187 -6.16 -0.20 20.56
CA PHE A 187 -7.60 -0.05 20.69
C PHE A 187 -8.35 -1.30 20.20
N LEU A 188 -7.97 -1.84 19.03
CA LEU A 188 -8.62 -3.02 18.47
C LEU A 188 -8.39 -4.29 19.29
N VAL A 189 -7.23 -4.43 19.95
CA VAL A 189 -7.01 -5.50 20.95
C VAL A 189 -8.04 -5.45 22.06
N HIS A 190 -8.35 -4.26 22.58
CA HIS A 190 -9.41 -4.06 23.60
C HIS A 190 -10.82 -4.29 23.05
N GLN A 191 -10.97 -4.33 21.72
CA GLN A 191 -12.24 -4.71 21.07
C GLN A 191 -12.31 -6.21 20.72
N GLY A 192 -11.39 -7.05 21.24
CA GLY A 192 -11.36 -8.49 20.98
C GLY A 192 -10.78 -8.88 19.61
N ILE A 193 -10.09 -7.96 18.92
CA ILE A 193 -9.45 -8.20 17.63
C ILE A 193 -7.95 -8.29 17.84
N TYR A 194 -7.34 -9.43 17.49
CA TYR A 194 -5.93 -9.70 17.78
C TYR A 194 -5.04 -9.86 16.55
N ARG A 195 -5.61 -10.17 15.38
CA ARG A 195 -4.87 -10.45 14.14
C ARG A 195 -5.49 -9.73 12.96
N ALA A 196 -4.68 -9.43 11.94
CA ALA A 196 -5.14 -8.80 10.70
C ALA A 196 -6.30 -9.55 10.03
N GLN A 197 -6.26 -10.88 10.02
CA GLN A 197 -7.33 -11.72 9.46
C GLN A 197 -8.66 -11.62 10.21
N ASP A 198 -8.65 -11.21 11.46
CA ASP A 198 -9.85 -11.07 12.30
C ASP A 198 -10.49 -9.68 12.14
N LEU A 199 -9.79 -8.73 11.49
CA LEU A 199 -10.36 -7.41 11.18
C LEU A 199 -11.63 -7.54 10.33
N PRO A 200 -12.76 -6.94 10.75
CA PRO A 200 -13.96 -6.85 9.92
C PRO A 200 -13.68 -6.11 8.60
N TYR A 201 -13.09 -4.92 8.69
CA TYR A 201 -12.69 -4.09 7.56
C TYR A 201 -11.28 -3.55 7.77
N THR A 202 -10.33 -4.02 6.98
CA THR A 202 -8.94 -3.49 7.00
C THR A 202 -8.91 -2.00 6.65
N THR A 203 -9.83 -1.55 5.79
CA THR A 203 -9.92 -0.15 5.36
C THR A 203 -10.33 0.81 6.47
N GLN A 204 -11.01 0.33 7.52
CA GLN A 204 -11.41 1.16 8.67
C GLN A 204 -10.21 1.56 9.55
N LEU A 205 -9.07 0.85 9.43
CA LEU A 205 -7.81 1.27 10.04
C LEU A 205 -7.34 2.65 9.56
N ILE A 206 -7.65 3.03 8.32
CA ILE A 206 -7.20 4.30 7.73
C ILE A 206 -7.72 5.50 8.53
N PRO A 207 -9.05 5.71 8.66
CA PRO A 207 -9.56 6.82 9.47
C PRO A 207 -9.27 6.63 10.97
N LEU A 208 -9.26 5.40 11.49
CA LEU A 208 -8.97 5.13 12.89
C LEU A 208 -7.55 5.57 13.27
N ALA A 209 -6.54 5.23 12.46
CA ALA A 209 -5.17 5.64 12.67
C ALA A 209 -4.99 7.16 12.55
N ALA A 210 -5.65 7.80 11.59
CA ALA A 210 -5.62 9.25 11.42
C ALA A 210 -6.27 9.99 12.60
N ILE A 211 -7.36 9.45 13.17
CA ILE A 211 -8.03 9.99 14.38
C ILE A 211 -7.07 9.93 15.57
N PHE A 212 -6.43 8.78 15.82
CA PHE A 212 -5.45 8.66 16.91
C PHE A 212 -4.21 9.54 16.67
N ALA A 213 -3.73 9.63 15.44
CA ALA A 213 -2.59 10.48 15.09
C ALA A 213 -2.89 11.94 15.41
N PHE A 214 -4.08 12.44 15.06
CA PHE A 214 -4.50 13.80 15.37
C PHE A 214 -4.61 14.04 16.89
N ASP A 215 -5.22 13.12 17.65
CA ASP A 215 -5.34 13.22 19.12
C ASP A 215 -3.97 13.20 19.80
N ASN A 216 -3.02 12.42 19.30
CA ASN A 216 -1.67 12.32 19.85
C ASN A 216 -0.90 13.65 19.83
N GLU A 217 -1.24 14.55 18.94
CA GLU A 217 -0.62 15.89 18.82
C GLU A 217 -1.31 16.94 19.70
N GLN A 218 -2.50 16.63 20.24
CA GLN A 218 -3.21 17.56 21.09
C GLN A 218 -2.63 17.59 22.52
N VAL A 219 -2.62 18.76 23.13
CA VAL A 219 -2.19 18.94 24.53
C VAL A 219 -3.11 18.14 25.46
N ASP A 220 -4.41 18.24 25.24
CA ASP A 220 -5.44 17.51 25.97
C ASP A 220 -5.89 16.30 25.13
N ARG A 221 -5.12 15.23 25.20
CA ARG A 221 -5.44 13.98 24.48
C ARG A 221 -6.78 13.43 24.95
N LYS A 222 -7.77 13.44 24.06
CA LYS A 222 -9.14 13.05 24.36
C LYS A 222 -9.31 11.57 24.63
N PHE A 223 -8.53 10.72 23.94
CA PHE A 223 -8.60 9.26 24.11
C PHE A 223 -7.88 8.73 25.38
N LYS A 224 -7.43 9.59 26.26
CA LYS A 224 -7.08 9.20 27.63
C LYS A 224 -8.31 9.00 28.52
N LEU A 225 -9.46 9.52 28.14
CA LEU A 225 -10.72 9.40 28.90
C LEU A 225 -11.50 8.19 28.41
N ASN A 226 -11.93 7.30 29.32
CA ASN A 226 -12.71 6.11 28.99
C ASN A 226 -13.98 6.43 28.19
N GLN A 227 -14.69 7.49 28.55
CA GLN A 227 -15.90 7.93 27.83
C GLN A 227 -15.63 8.17 26.34
N ASN A 228 -14.49 8.75 25.97
CA ASN A 228 -14.16 9.01 24.58
C ASN A 228 -13.77 7.74 23.84
N ILE A 229 -13.16 6.78 24.54
CA ILE A 229 -12.90 5.44 24.00
C ILE A 229 -14.24 4.71 23.74
N GLU A 230 -15.23 4.84 24.61
CA GLU A 230 -16.57 4.27 24.38
C GLU A 230 -17.25 4.87 23.14
N LEU A 231 -17.17 6.20 22.96
CA LEU A 231 -17.68 6.86 21.75
C LEU A 231 -16.97 6.35 20.48
N LEU A 232 -15.65 6.20 20.54
CA LEU A 232 -14.87 5.66 19.44
C LEU A 232 -15.24 4.19 19.15
N SER A 233 -15.46 3.38 20.19
CA SER A 233 -15.93 2.00 20.07
C SER A 233 -17.32 1.95 19.43
N GLN A 234 -18.24 2.82 19.83
CA GLN A 234 -19.55 2.92 19.21
C GLN A 234 -19.45 3.25 17.71
N TRP A 235 -18.64 4.24 17.35
CA TRP A 235 -18.40 4.56 15.93
C TRP A 235 -17.82 3.37 15.16
N TYR A 236 -16.82 2.70 15.73
CA TYR A 236 -16.16 1.57 15.09
C TYR A 236 -17.16 0.44 14.80
N TRP A 237 -17.91 0.01 15.82
CA TRP A 237 -18.87 -1.08 15.68
C TRP A 237 -20.08 -0.71 14.83
N CYS A 238 -20.54 0.54 14.88
CA CYS A 238 -21.56 1.05 13.96
C CYS A 238 -21.10 0.96 12.50
N GLY A 239 -19.82 1.24 12.21
CA GLY A 239 -19.22 1.06 10.89
C GLY A 239 -19.21 -0.41 10.45
N VAL A 240 -18.89 -1.33 11.37
CA VAL A 240 -18.86 -2.77 11.10
C VAL A 240 -20.24 -3.34 10.86
N PHE A 241 -21.15 -3.17 11.82
CA PHE A 241 -22.50 -3.79 11.78
C PHE A 241 -23.47 -3.05 10.85
N GLY A 242 -23.21 -1.79 10.55
CA GLY A 242 -23.89 -1.06 9.49
C GLY A 242 -23.39 -1.41 8.08
N GLU A 243 -22.37 -2.29 7.96
CA GLU A 243 -21.75 -2.69 6.68
C GLU A 243 -21.27 -1.48 5.83
N LEU A 244 -20.77 -0.43 6.51
CA LEU A 244 -20.52 0.87 5.89
C LEU A 244 -19.14 1.01 5.24
N TYR A 245 -18.25 0.03 5.41
CA TYR A 245 -16.85 0.04 4.95
C TYR A 245 -16.55 -1.01 3.87
N GLY A 246 -17.58 -1.60 3.26
CA GLY A 246 -17.45 -2.68 2.26
C GLY A 246 -17.20 -2.25 0.81
N GLY A 247 -17.04 -0.97 0.52
CA GLY A 247 -16.91 -0.44 -0.85
C GLY A 247 -15.86 0.65 -1.01
N ALA A 248 -16.06 1.57 -1.97
CA ALA A 248 -15.22 2.76 -2.13
C ALA A 248 -15.45 3.73 -0.95
N ASN A 249 -14.46 3.85 -0.08
CA ASN A 249 -14.63 4.39 1.26
C ASN A 249 -13.99 5.77 1.49
N GLU A 250 -13.25 6.33 0.52
CA GLU A 250 -12.47 7.57 0.72
C GLU A 250 -13.37 8.75 1.13
N ALA A 251 -14.58 8.84 0.58
CA ALA A 251 -15.54 9.88 0.96
C ALA A 251 -16.03 9.70 2.41
N ARG A 252 -16.21 8.43 2.86
CA ARG A 252 -16.59 8.12 4.24
C ARG A 252 -15.46 8.42 5.21
N PHE A 253 -14.21 8.05 4.88
CA PHE A 253 -13.06 8.37 5.73
C PHE A 253 -12.96 9.87 6.01
N ALA A 254 -13.17 10.68 4.96
CA ALA A 254 -13.14 12.14 5.06
C ALA A 254 -14.24 12.71 5.98
N VAL A 255 -15.43 12.15 5.92
CA VAL A 255 -16.55 12.55 6.80
C VAL A 255 -16.29 12.06 8.21
N ASP A 256 -15.85 10.81 8.37
CA ASP A 256 -15.72 10.18 9.69
C ASP A 256 -14.62 10.81 10.54
N ILE A 257 -13.43 11.13 9.99
CA ILE A 257 -12.39 11.79 10.78
C ILE A 257 -12.89 13.12 11.36
N ALA A 258 -13.57 13.92 10.56
CA ALA A 258 -14.07 15.22 11.01
C ALA A 258 -15.21 15.07 12.04
N SER A 259 -16.21 14.23 11.75
CA SER A 259 -17.39 14.09 12.58
C SER A 259 -17.11 13.34 13.90
N VAL A 260 -16.22 12.34 13.90
CA VAL A 260 -15.82 11.63 15.13
C VAL A 260 -15.05 12.56 16.06
N LEU A 261 -14.07 13.29 15.55
CA LEU A 261 -13.32 14.25 16.37
C LEU A 261 -14.20 15.39 16.88
N GLN A 262 -15.16 15.83 16.09
CA GLN A 262 -16.15 16.82 16.51
C GLN A 262 -17.09 16.26 17.61
N TRP A 263 -17.56 15.02 17.44
CA TRP A 263 -18.43 14.37 18.41
C TRP A 263 -17.78 14.14 19.77
N ILE A 264 -16.52 13.72 19.79
CA ILE A 264 -15.71 13.58 21.01
C ILE A 264 -15.55 14.92 21.75
N ASN A 265 -15.62 16.04 21.04
CA ASN A 265 -15.62 17.38 21.63
C ASN A 265 -17.02 17.92 21.94
N GLY A 266 -18.05 17.08 21.97
CA GLY A 266 -19.42 17.44 22.35
C GLY A 266 -20.32 17.86 21.18
N GLY A 267 -19.87 17.66 19.93
CA GLY A 267 -20.68 17.91 18.74
C GLY A 267 -21.67 16.77 18.42
N ASP A 268 -22.27 16.84 17.24
CA ASP A 268 -23.26 15.88 16.78
C ASP A 268 -22.69 14.49 16.50
N LYS A 269 -23.54 13.45 16.61
CA LYS A 269 -23.15 12.07 16.29
C LYS A 269 -22.76 11.93 14.81
N PRO A 270 -21.67 11.19 14.53
CA PRO A 270 -21.28 10.89 13.16
C PRO A 270 -22.40 10.18 12.38
N ASP A 271 -22.48 10.48 11.08
CA ASP A 271 -23.42 9.83 10.16
C ASP A 271 -23.28 8.29 10.18
N THR A 272 -22.05 7.77 10.35
CA THR A 272 -21.77 6.35 10.55
C THR A 272 -22.50 5.77 11.75
N VAL A 273 -22.65 6.52 12.83
CA VAL A 273 -23.41 6.08 14.03
C VAL A 273 -24.91 6.20 13.81
N VAL A 274 -25.35 7.29 13.18
CA VAL A 274 -26.78 7.56 12.95
C VAL A 274 -27.41 6.58 11.95
N ARG A 275 -26.65 6.22 10.90
CA ARG A 275 -27.14 5.31 9.84
C ARG A 275 -26.95 3.83 10.13
N ALA A 276 -26.20 3.48 11.17
CA ALA A 276 -26.01 2.09 11.53
C ALA A 276 -27.37 1.44 11.86
N ASN A 277 -27.77 0.48 11.05
CA ASN A 277 -29.02 -0.24 11.22
C ASN A 277 -28.76 -1.75 11.22
N PHE A 278 -28.33 -2.25 12.38
CA PHE A 278 -28.13 -3.69 12.54
C PHE A 278 -29.47 -4.37 12.84
N GLN A 279 -29.85 -5.30 11.97
CA GLN A 279 -31.03 -6.13 12.16
C GLN A 279 -30.63 -7.43 12.87
N PRO A 280 -31.19 -7.78 14.04
CA PRO A 280 -30.86 -9.01 14.78
C PRO A 280 -31.04 -10.29 13.94
N THR A 281 -32.02 -10.30 13.02
CA THR A 281 -32.24 -11.39 12.08
C THR A 281 -31.06 -11.66 11.15
N ARG A 282 -30.16 -10.66 10.98
CA ARG A 282 -28.93 -10.83 10.21
C ARG A 282 -28.01 -11.90 10.81
N LEU A 283 -28.02 -12.08 12.13
CA LEU A 283 -27.27 -13.15 12.81
C LEU A 283 -27.64 -14.54 12.29
N LEU A 284 -28.91 -14.77 11.97
CA LEU A 284 -29.39 -16.06 11.48
C LEU A 284 -28.91 -16.37 10.05
N SER A 285 -28.58 -15.35 9.28
CA SER A 285 -28.12 -15.46 7.88
C SER A 285 -26.59 -15.40 7.72
N MET A 286 -25.83 -15.22 8.81
CA MET A 286 -24.37 -15.14 8.78
C MET A 286 -23.74 -16.53 8.58
N GLN A 287 -23.61 -16.96 7.34
CA GLN A 287 -22.98 -18.25 6.99
C GLN A 287 -21.50 -18.12 6.61
N THR A 288 -21.05 -16.94 6.24
CA THR A 288 -19.71 -16.73 5.70
C THR A 288 -18.76 -16.20 6.77
N ARG A 289 -17.79 -17.04 7.18
CA ARG A 289 -16.76 -16.70 8.19
C ARG A 289 -15.93 -15.47 7.84
N ASN A 290 -15.82 -15.14 6.55
CA ASN A 290 -15.06 -14.00 6.06
C ASN A 290 -15.87 -12.70 5.99
N SER A 291 -17.16 -12.70 6.30
CA SER A 291 -17.96 -11.49 6.33
C SER A 291 -17.56 -10.60 7.50
N ALA A 292 -17.60 -9.28 7.29
CA ALA A 292 -17.27 -8.31 8.33
C ALA A 292 -18.16 -8.46 9.57
N ALA A 293 -19.45 -8.67 9.36
CA ALA A 293 -20.39 -8.86 10.44
C ALA A 293 -20.10 -10.14 11.26
N TYR A 294 -19.74 -11.26 10.61
CA TYR A 294 -19.32 -12.49 11.33
C TYR A 294 -18.07 -12.25 12.17
N LYS A 295 -17.03 -11.65 11.58
CA LYS A 295 -15.81 -11.31 12.31
C LYS A 295 -16.08 -10.36 13.47
N GLY A 296 -16.99 -9.39 13.30
CA GLY A 296 -17.40 -8.47 14.35
C GLY A 296 -18.08 -9.20 15.53
N VAL A 297 -18.99 -10.13 15.26
CA VAL A 297 -19.62 -10.93 16.31
C VAL A 297 -18.59 -11.79 17.04
N MET A 298 -17.69 -12.43 16.32
CA MET A 298 -16.62 -13.23 16.93
C MET A 298 -15.71 -12.40 17.83
N ALA A 299 -15.36 -11.17 17.41
CA ALA A 299 -14.54 -10.28 18.20
C ALA A 299 -15.25 -9.87 19.51
N LEU A 300 -16.55 -9.54 19.48
CA LEU A 300 -17.33 -9.21 20.69
C LEU A 300 -17.41 -10.41 21.66
N ILE A 301 -17.59 -11.64 21.13
CA ILE A 301 -17.58 -12.86 21.99
C ILE A 301 -16.20 -13.05 22.65
N MET A 302 -15.12 -12.78 21.91
CA MET A 302 -13.76 -12.90 22.44
C MET A 302 -13.40 -11.80 23.44
N GLN A 303 -14.08 -10.66 23.39
CA GLN A 303 -13.88 -9.57 24.35
C GLN A 303 -14.47 -9.91 25.73
N ASP A 304 -15.55 -10.68 25.76
CA ASP A 304 -16.24 -11.08 27.00
C ASP A 304 -15.67 -12.37 27.64
N SER A 305 -14.65 -12.99 26.99
CA SER A 305 -14.04 -14.26 27.42
C SER A 305 -12.77 -14.03 28.18
#